data_841d3dcfbf60cdc203c9b69d2bfc14f6
#
_entry.id   841d3dcfbf60cdc203c9b69d2bfc14f6
#
_cell.length_a   1.000
_cell.length_b   1.000
_cell.length_c   1.000
_cell.angle_alpha   90.00
_cell.angle_beta   90.00
_cell.angle_gamma   90.00
#
_symmetry.space_group_name_H-M   'P 1'
#
loop_
_entity.id
_entity.type
_entity.pdbx_description
1 polymer ?
#
loop_
_entity_poly.entity_id
_entity_poly.type
_entity_poly.pdbx_seq_one_letter_code
_entity_poly.pdbx_strand_id
1 'polypeptide(L)'
;MVRNNQTGHNDLSNAFPTDVQPNGGCVDPIPFCATSTNSVGNGALVDYSGSTSLAANNLTVACFGLPPNQFGIFFYGSAESASLFGEGVLCVAGGSSGIVRTPPIQADFVGDVTMNVNYNLAPFGSGPGTWTVNSEWYMQFWYRDPAGGGSNFNLSNGLKFTVCP
;
A
#
# COMPACT_ATOMS: atom_id res chain seq x y z
N MET A 1 14.50 41.34 -32.74
CA MET A 1 13.87 40.10 -33.20
C MET A 1 13.76 39.18 -32.02
N VAL A 2 12.66 39.17 -31.41
CA VAL A 2 12.41 38.41 -30.19
C VAL A 2 12.00 37.02 -30.61
N ARG A 3 12.76 36.08 -30.16
CA ARG A 3 12.34 34.69 -30.23
C ARG A 3 11.39 34.49 -29.13
N ASN A 4 10.15 34.28 -29.38
CA ASN A 4 9.28 33.80 -28.36
C ASN A 4 9.59 32.32 -28.13
N ASN A 5 10.47 32.11 -27.21
CA ASN A 5 10.73 30.80 -26.63
C ASN A 5 9.58 30.25 -25.81
N GLN A 6 8.51 30.95 -25.79
CA GLN A 6 7.36 30.62 -24.96
C GLN A 6 6.55 29.47 -25.52
N THR A 7 6.56 29.34 -26.85
CA THR A 7 5.82 28.27 -27.53
C THR A 7 6.46 26.89 -27.34
N GLY A 8 7.78 26.84 -27.22
CA GLY A 8 8.45 25.55 -27.04
C GLY A 8 8.22 24.90 -25.69
N HIS A 9 7.96 25.70 -24.69
CA HIS A 9 7.71 25.15 -23.35
C HIS A 9 6.31 24.54 -23.24
N ASN A 10 5.35 25.16 -23.86
CA ASN A 10 3.99 24.62 -23.88
C ASN A 10 3.89 23.37 -24.77
N ASP A 11 4.69 23.34 -25.82
CA ASP A 11 4.75 22.16 -26.70
C ASP A 11 5.38 20.96 -26.00
N LEU A 12 6.33 21.20 -25.11
CA LEU A 12 6.93 20.11 -24.33
C LEU A 12 5.96 19.53 -23.29
N SER A 13 5.10 20.35 -22.72
CA SER A 13 4.08 19.85 -21.81
C SER A 13 2.98 19.07 -22.53
N ASN A 14 2.82 19.32 -23.82
CA ASN A 14 1.89 18.57 -24.66
C ASN A 14 2.54 17.44 -25.43
N ALA A 15 3.85 17.46 -25.53
CA ALA A 15 4.62 16.42 -26.22
C ALA A 15 4.96 15.21 -25.35
N PHE A 16 4.82 15.38 -24.07
CA PHE A 16 4.69 14.23 -23.21
C PHE A 16 3.19 13.94 -23.17
N PRO A 17 2.73 13.06 -23.99
CA PRO A 17 1.45 12.50 -23.75
C PRO A 17 1.57 11.99 -22.34
N THR A 18 0.80 12.47 -21.63
CA THR A 18 0.40 12.17 -20.33
C THR A 18 0.51 10.71 -19.91
N ASP A 19 1.46 10.06 -20.32
CA ASP A 19 1.34 9.07 -20.75
C ASP A 19 2.19 7.98 -20.65
N VAL A 20 3.11 8.09 -20.06
CA VAL A 20 3.79 7.00 -19.39
C VAL A 20 3.46 7.16 -17.93
N GLN A 21 2.23 6.93 -17.60
CA GLN A 21 1.88 6.68 -16.23
C GLN A 21 2.73 5.49 -15.80
N PRO A 22 3.61 5.62 -14.81
CA PRO A 22 4.43 4.51 -14.33
C PRO A 22 3.59 3.27 -13.99
N ASN A 23 2.31 3.49 -13.78
CA ASN A 23 1.29 2.52 -13.42
C ASN A 23 0.45 2.05 -14.62
N GLY A 24 0.92 2.24 -15.87
CA GLY A 24 0.21 1.78 -17.06
C GLY A 24 -1.12 2.48 -17.32
N GLY A 25 -1.29 3.75 -16.91
CA GLY A 25 -2.54 4.50 -17.02
C GLY A 25 -3.52 4.28 -15.88
N CYS A 26 -3.18 3.48 -14.89
CA CYS A 26 -3.95 3.30 -13.67
C CYS A 26 -3.71 4.45 -12.69
N VAL A 27 -4.66 4.68 -11.78
CA VAL A 27 -4.49 5.64 -10.69
C VAL A 27 -3.48 5.07 -9.68
N ASP A 28 -2.52 5.88 -9.30
CA ASP A 28 -1.54 5.50 -8.28
C ASP A 28 -2.22 5.26 -6.93
N PRO A 29 -1.77 4.26 -6.17
CA PRO A 29 -2.19 4.06 -4.80
C PRO A 29 -1.96 5.30 -3.94
N ILE A 30 -2.93 5.61 -3.09
CA ILE A 30 -2.93 6.84 -2.29
C ILE A 30 -2.65 6.49 -0.83
N PRO A 31 -1.58 7.05 -0.23
CA PRO A 31 -1.37 6.93 1.21
C PRO A 31 -2.50 7.61 1.97
N PHE A 32 -2.99 6.93 2.98
CA PHE A 32 -3.96 7.48 3.92
C PHE A 32 -3.60 7.04 5.34
N CYS A 33 -4.17 7.68 6.35
CA CYS A 33 -3.89 7.36 7.74
C CYS A 33 -2.41 7.59 8.14
N ALA A 34 -2.19 7.96 9.38
CA ALA A 34 -0.86 8.17 9.93
C ALA A 34 -0.32 6.90 10.58
N THR A 35 0.99 6.68 10.48
CA THR A 35 1.68 5.71 11.30
C THR A 35 1.93 6.26 12.70
N SER A 36 2.15 5.38 13.67
CA SER A 36 2.56 5.72 15.03
C SER A 36 4.02 5.33 15.24
N THR A 37 4.71 6.04 16.13
CA THR A 37 6.09 5.68 16.52
C THR A 37 6.15 4.23 17.00
N ASN A 38 7.26 3.57 16.73
CA ASN A 38 7.53 2.21 17.16
C ASN A 38 8.89 2.11 17.89
N SER A 39 9.29 0.91 18.27
CA SER A 39 10.54 0.69 19.02
C SER A 39 11.81 1.07 18.27
N VAL A 40 11.76 1.25 16.95
CA VAL A 40 12.93 1.55 16.11
C VAL A 40 12.89 2.94 15.46
N GLY A 41 11.78 3.68 15.60
CA GLY A 41 11.71 5.03 15.03
C GLY A 41 10.32 5.62 14.88
N ASN A 42 10.12 6.34 13.79
CA ASN A 42 8.91 7.13 13.54
C ASN A 42 7.69 6.32 13.09
N GLY A 43 7.79 4.98 13.10
CA GLY A 43 6.75 4.06 12.70
C GLY A 43 6.97 3.48 11.30
N ALA A 44 6.22 2.43 11.01
CA ALA A 44 6.32 1.70 9.76
C ALA A 44 5.47 2.34 8.66
N LEU A 45 5.97 2.30 7.42
CA LEU A 45 5.30 2.84 6.24
C LEU A 45 5.11 1.77 5.19
N VAL A 46 3.86 1.61 4.74
CA VAL A 46 3.54 0.80 3.56
C VAL A 46 3.77 1.62 2.31
N ASP A 47 4.37 1.00 1.31
CA ASP A 47 4.65 1.54 0.00
C ASP A 47 4.39 0.49 -1.08
N TYR A 48 4.50 0.84 -2.34
CA TYR A 48 4.23 -0.05 -3.45
C TYR A 48 5.18 0.19 -4.63
N SER A 49 5.24 -0.79 -5.52
CA SER A 49 5.81 -0.68 -6.87
C SER A 49 5.00 -1.51 -7.86
N GLY A 50 5.14 -1.21 -9.13
CA GLY A 50 4.34 -1.84 -10.18
C GLY A 50 2.98 -1.17 -10.38
N SER A 51 2.01 -1.91 -10.92
CA SER A 51 0.73 -1.39 -11.37
C SER A 51 -0.44 -2.06 -10.67
N THR A 52 -1.52 -1.30 -10.44
CA THR A 52 -2.82 -1.83 -10.00
C THR A 52 -3.62 -2.49 -11.14
N SER A 53 -3.04 -2.59 -12.34
CA SER A 53 -3.65 -3.27 -13.49
C SER A 53 -3.71 -4.78 -13.27
N LEU A 54 -4.91 -5.34 -13.44
CA LEU A 54 -5.12 -6.79 -13.40
C LEU A 54 -4.34 -7.48 -14.53
N ALA A 55 -4.28 -6.85 -15.70
CA ALA A 55 -3.57 -7.41 -16.86
C ALA A 55 -2.04 -7.41 -16.64
N ALA A 56 -1.50 -6.40 -16.00
CA ALA A 56 -0.08 -6.33 -15.69
C ALA A 56 0.35 -7.34 -14.62
N ASN A 57 -0.49 -7.56 -13.62
CA ASN A 57 -0.26 -8.50 -12.50
C ASN A 57 1.16 -8.44 -11.91
N ASN A 58 1.65 -7.22 -11.69
CA ASN A 58 3.03 -6.96 -11.27
C ASN A 58 3.12 -6.05 -10.04
N LEU A 59 2.03 -5.88 -9.30
CA LEU A 59 2.00 -5.07 -8.09
C LEU A 59 2.80 -5.75 -6.97
N THR A 60 3.68 -5.01 -6.37
CA THR A 60 4.39 -5.39 -5.15
C THR A 60 4.09 -4.38 -4.06
N VAL A 61 3.73 -4.83 -2.88
CA VAL A 61 3.60 -4.00 -1.69
C VAL A 61 4.76 -4.25 -0.75
N ALA A 62 5.22 -3.21 -0.09
CA ALA A 62 6.33 -3.26 0.84
C ALA A 62 5.96 -2.55 2.15
N CYS A 63 6.65 -2.86 3.22
CA CYS A 63 6.56 -2.10 4.45
C CYS A 63 7.96 -1.92 5.02
N PHE A 64 8.30 -0.69 5.38
CA PHE A 64 9.62 -0.27 5.84
C PHE A 64 9.56 0.28 7.26
N GLY A 65 10.69 0.27 7.96
CA GLY A 65 10.80 0.82 9.30
C GLY A 65 10.19 -0.06 10.37
N LEU A 66 10.19 -1.36 10.15
CA LEU A 66 9.74 -2.38 11.08
C LEU A 66 10.85 -2.74 12.08
N PRO A 67 10.52 -3.20 13.29
CA PRO A 67 11.51 -3.86 14.14
C PRO A 67 12.09 -5.10 13.42
N PRO A 68 13.43 -5.19 13.29
CA PRO A 68 14.06 -6.27 12.57
C PRO A 68 13.67 -7.67 13.09
N ASN A 69 13.54 -8.61 12.17
CA ASN A 69 13.22 -10.01 12.45
C ASN A 69 11.86 -10.24 13.12
N GLN A 70 11.00 -9.23 13.24
CA GLN A 70 9.64 -9.39 13.75
C GLN A 70 8.68 -9.84 12.66
N PHE A 71 7.67 -10.60 13.04
CA PHE A 71 6.61 -11.04 12.13
C PHE A 71 5.51 -10.00 12.02
N GLY A 72 4.93 -9.90 10.83
CA GLY A 72 3.74 -9.12 10.56
C GLY A 72 2.87 -9.74 9.48
N ILE A 73 1.76 -9.11 9.19
CA ILE A 73 0.82 -9.51 8.13
C ILE A 73 0.33 -8.27 7.39
N PHE A 74 0.27 -8.34 6.08
CA PHE A 74 -0.59 -7.43 5.34
C PHE A 74 -2.04 -7.83 5.54
N PHE A 75 -2.90 -6.86 5.70
CA PHE A 75 -4.34 -7.08 5.74
C PHE A 75 -5.05 -5.97 5.00
N TYR A 76 -6.20 -6.27 4.45
CA TYR A 76 -6.96 -5.32 3.66
C TYR A 76 -8.46 -5.54 3.79
N GLY A 77 -9.22 -4.53 3.40
CA GLY A 77 -10.67 -4.54 3.40
C GLY A 77 -11.21 -3.49 2.45
N SER A 78 -12.51 -3.46 2.27
CA SER A 78 -13.19 -2.57 1.32
C SER A 78 -13.66 -1.24 1.95
N ALA A 79 -13.23 -0.92 3.16
CA ALA A 79 -13.62 0.30 3.86
C ALA A 79 -12.50 0.85 4.75
N GLU A 80 -12.58 2.13 5.04
CA GLU A 80 -11.70 2.82 5.98
C GLU A 80 -12.19 2.68 7.42
N SER A 81 -11.25 2.82 8.34
CA SER A 81 -11.48 2.93 9.79
C SER A 81 -10.54 4.01 10.37
N ALA A 82 -10.78 4.40 11.60
CA ALA A 82 -9.89 5.26 12.37
C ALA A 82 -10.08 4.98 13.86
N SER A 83 -9.60 3.85 14.32
CA SER A 83 -9.73 3.42 15.72
C SER A 83 -8.36 3.06 16.31
N LEU A 84 -8.16 3.42 17.57
CA LEU A 84 -6.96 3.00 18.28
C LEU A 84 -6.92 1.48 18.39
N PHE A 85 -5.79 0.89 18.08
CA PHE A 85 -5.57 -0.55 18.15
C PHE A 85 -4.09 -0.86 18.43
N GLY A 86 -3.81 -1.42 19.58
CA GLY A 86 -2.43 -1.56 20.05
C GLY A 86 -1.77 -0.21 20.27
N GLU A 87 -0.53 -0.07 19.80
CA GLU A 87 0.22 1.20 19.86
C GLU A 87 -0.07 2.10 18.64
N GLY A 88 -0.93 1.67 17.72
CA GLY A 88 -1.21 2.38 16.48
C GLY A 88 -2.69 2.67 16.24
N VAL A 89 -2.99 3.00 14.99
CA VAL A 89 -4.35 3.26 14.51
C VAL A 89 -4.73 2.23 13.48
N LEU A 90 -5.85 1.54 13.71
CA LEU A 90 -6.46 0.66 12.72
C LEU A 90 -7.21 1.50 11.71
N CYS A 91 -6.72 1.54 10.48
CA CYS A 91 -7.25 2.40 9.42
C CYS A 91 -8.05 1.64 8.36
N VAL A 92 -8.09 0.33 8.47
CA VAL A 92 -8.79 -0.55 7.54
C VAL A 92 -9.98 -1.20 8.24
N ALA A 93 -11.13 -1.13 7.60
CA ALA A 93 -12.33 -1.87 7.99
C ALA A 93 -12.70 -2.90 6.91
N GLY A 94 -13.39 -3.94 7.32
CA GLY A 94 -13.78 -5.01 6.42
C GLY A 94 -14.77 -4.60 5.33
N GLY A 95 -15.66 -3.67 5.64
CA GLY A 95 -16.74 -3.32 4.72
C GLY A 95 -17.53 -4.56 4.32
N SER A 96 -17.86 -4.68 3.05
CA SER A 96 -18.59 -5.83 2.51
C SER A 96 -17.77 -7.11 2.39
N SER A 97 -16.43 -6.99 2.31
CA SER A 97 -15.53 -8.14 2.13
C SER A 97 -15.11 -8.82 3.43
N GLY A 98 -15.31 -8.15 4.57
CA GLY A 98 -14.60 -8.50 5.79
C GLY A 98 -13.12 -8.11 5.73
N ILE A 99 -12.39 -8.32 6.82
CA ILE A 99 -10.94 -8.16 6.86
C ILE A 99 -10.28 -9.41 6.28
N VAL A 100 -9.52 -9.21 5.22
CA VAL A 100 -8.72 -10.26 4.56
C VAL A 100 -7.28 -10.16 5.03
N ARG A 101 -6.69 -11.27 5.42
CA ARG A 101 -5.31 -11.36 5.92
C ARG A 101 -4.45 -12.19 4.99
N THR A 102 -3.24 -11.73 4.73
CA THR A 102 -2.24 -12.51 4.02
C THR A 102 -1.47 -13.42 4.99
N PRO A 103 -0.72 -14.40 4.48
CA PRO A 103 0.19 -15.17 5.33
C PRO A 103 1.18 -14.28 6.10
N PRO A 104 1.62 -14.69 7.29
CA PRO A 104 2.64 -13.97 8.03
C PRO A 104 3.95 -13.88 7.25
N ILE A 105 4.60 -12.72 7.35
CA ILE A 105 5.91 -12.48 6.74
C ILE A 105 6.85 -11.92 7.81
N GLN A 106 8.10 -12.31 7.79
CA GLN A 106 9.11 -11.83 8.72
C GLN A 106 9.89 -10.68 8.10
N ALA A 107 10.02 -9.58 8.86
CA ALA A 107 10.90 -8.48 8.49
C ALA A 107 12.36 -8.95 8.43
N ASP A 108 13.10 -8.45 7.48
CA ASP A 108 14.51 -8.73 7.36
C ASP A 108 15.35 -8.02 8.44
N PHE A 109 16.67 -8.11 8.33
CA PHE A 109 17.59 -7.54 9.32
C PHE A 109 17.66 -6.01 9.31
N VAL A 110 17.12 -5.34 8.27
CA VAL A 110 16.99 -3.88 8.20
C VAL A 110 15.59 -3.39 8.56
N GLY A 111 14.64 -4.30 8.72
CA GLY A 111 13.26 -3.98 9.10
C GLY A 111 12.33 -3.76 7.92
N ASP A 112 12.55 -4.48 6.83
CA ASP A 112 11.75 -4.36 5.61
C ASP A 112 11.04 -5.69 5.28
N VAL A 113 9.86 -5.58 4.67
CA VAL A 113 9.13 -6.70 4.08
C VAL A 113 8.63 -6.33 2.69
N THR A 114 8.52 -7.31 1.81
CA THR A 114 7.90 -7.17 0.51
C THR A 114 6.98 -8.34 0.21
N MET A 115 5.89 -8.09 -0.52
CA MET A 115 4.94 -9.11 -0.94
C MET A 115 4.43 -8.82 -2.35
N ASN A 116 4.48 -9.81 -3.23
CA ASN A 116 3.86 -9.72 -4.54
C ASN A 116 2.35 -9.95 -4.42
N VAL A 117 1.57 -9.01 -4.97
CA VAL A 117 0.13 -9.16 -5.13
C VAL A 117 -0.11 -9.93 -6.43
N ASN A 118 -0.62 -11.14 -6.31
CA ASN A 118 -0.91 -11.97 -7.48
C ASN A 118 -2.44 -12.09 -7.66
N TYR A 119 -2.97 -11.44 -8.68
CA TYR A 119 -4.40 -11.43 -8.96
C TYR A 119 -4.97 -12.75 -9.47
N ASN A 120 -4.12 -13.74 -9.73
CA ASN A 120 -4.55 -15.09 -10.12
C ASN A 120 -4.64 -16.06 -8.93
N LEU A 121 -4.21 -15.63 -7.76
CA LEU A 121 -4.16 -16.47 -6.56
C LEU A 121 -4.95 -15.86 -5.40
N ALA A 122 -5.50 -16.70 -4.53
CA ALA A 122 -6.09 -16.23 -3.30
C ALA A 122 -5.02 -15.50 -2.42
N PRO A 123 -5.44 -14.47 -1.69
CA PRO A 123 -6.81 -13.98 -1.53
C PRO A 123 -7.23 -12.94 -2.60
N PHE A 124 -6.30 -12.48 -3.45
CA PHE A 124 -6.55 -11.39 -4.40
C PHE A 124 -7.34 -11.83 -5.64
N GLY A 125 -7.18 -13.08 -6.05
CA GLY A 125 -7.83 -13.65 -7.24
C GLY A 125 -9.07 -14.50 -6.96
N SER A 126 -9.36 -14.78 -5.70
CA SER A 126 -10.54 -15.59 -5.33
C SER A 126 -10.96 -15.36 -3.88
N GLY A 127 -12.25 -15.58 -3.61
CA GLY A 127 -12.84 -15.39 -2.29
C GLY A 127 -13.39 -13.98 -2.07
N PRO A 128 -13.81 -13.64 -0.83
CA PRO A 128 -14.46 -12.37 -0.53
C PRO A 128 -13.53 -11.14 -0.71
N GLY A 129 -12.22 -11.36 -0.74
CA GLY A 129 -11.21 -10.32 -0.93
C GLY A 129 -10.71 -10.19 -2.37
N THR A 130 -11.44 -10.72 -3.36
CA THR A 130 -11.04 -10.68 -4.77
C THR A 130 -10.99 -9.26 -5.31
N TRP A 131 -9.87 -8.90 -5.91
CA TRP A 131 -9.69 -7.62 -6.57
C TRP A 131 -10.25 -7.68 -7.99
N THR A 132 -11.15 -6.76 -8.30
CA THR A 132 -11.81 -6.67 -9.61
C THR A 132 -11.65 -5.26 -10.17
N VAL A 133 -11.81 -5.11 -11.48
CA VAL A 133 -11.74 -3.80 -12.13
C VAL A 133 -12.67 -2.80 -11.44
N ASN A 134 -12.14 -1.60 -11.17
CA ASN A 134 -12.78 -0.51 -10.43
C ASN A 134 -13.09 -0.79 -8.96
N SER A 135 -12.65 -1.92 -8.39
CA SER A 135 -12.75 -2.12 -6.95
C SER A 135 -11.74 -1.25 -6.20
N GLU A 136 -12.13 -0.80 -5.02
CA GLU A 136 -11.28 -0.04 -4.11
C GLU A 136 -10.94 -0.90 -2.89
N TRP A 137 -9.67 -0.89 -2.52
CA TRP A 137 -9.15 -1.65 -1.40
C TRP A 137 -8.24 -0.80 -0.54
N TYR A 138 -8.35 -0.99 0.76
CA TYR A 138 -7.56 -0.32 1.79
C TYR A 138 -6.67 -1.36 2.44
N MET A 139 -5.36 -1.16 2.45
CA MET A 139 -4.38 -2.11 2.96
C MET A 139 -3.52 -1.45 4.02
N GLN A 140 -3.14 -2.22 5.03
CA GLN A 140 -2.29 -1.82 6.13
C GLN A 140 -1.44 -3.01 6.56
N PHE A 141 -0.33 -2.76 7.26
CA PHE A 141 0.52 -3.80 7.83
C PHE A 141 0.44 -3.78 9.34
N TRP A 142 0.07 -4.91 9.93
CA TRP A 142 0.16 -5.18 11.35
C TRP A 142 1.48 -5.90 11.64
N TYR A 143 2.20 -5.52 12.69
CA TYR A 143 3.47 -6.13 13.04
C TYR A 143 3.69 -6.22 14.54
N ARG A 144 4.48 -7.20 14.95
CA ARG A 144 4.91 -7.35 16.33
C ARG A 144 5.95 -6.28 16.65
N ASP A 145 5.80 -5.68 17.83
CA ASP A 145 6.75 -4.70 18.38
C ASP A 145 6.87 -4.87 19.90
N PRO A 146 7.50 -5.95 20.37
CA PRO A 146 7.56 -6.26 21.80
C PRO A 146 8.28 -5.20 22.63
N ALA A 147 9.14 -4.40 22.01
CA ALA A 147 9.90 -3.33 22.67
C ALA A 147 9.22 -1.96 22.57
N GLY A 148 8.13 -1.84 21.78
CA GLY A 148 7.51 -0.56 21.45
C GLY A 148 6.41 -0.11 22.39
N GLY A 149 5.93 -0.98 23.27
CA GLY A 149 4.85 -0.63 24.21
C GLY A 149 4.12 -1.81 24.79
N GLY A 150 3.12 -1.54 25.63
CA GLY A 150 2.39 -2.57 26.37
C GLY A 150 1.55 -3.53 25.53
N SER A 151 1.16 -3.12 24.33
CA SER A 151 0.38 -3.96 23.40
C SER A 151 1.23 -4.98 22.67
N ASN A 152 2.53 -4.79 22.60
CA ASN A 152 3.50 -5.64 21.88
C ASN A 152 3.31 -5.71 20.37
N PHE A 153 2.53 -4.81 19.78
CA PHE A 153 2.32 -4.70 18.35
C PHE A 153 1.94 -3.27 17.94
N ASN A 154 2.14 -2.98 16.68
CA ASN A 154 1.81 -1.69 16.10
C ASN A 154 1.29 -1.86 14.66
N LEU A 155 0.88 -0.77 14.01
CA LEU A 155 0.38 -0.72 12.65
C LEU A 155 1.11 0.36 11.85
N SER A 156 1.26 0.12 10.55
CA SER A 156 1.75 1.10 9.59
C SER A 156 0.69 2.17 9.28
N ASN A 157 1.05 3.14 8.41
CA ASN A 157 0.04 3.87 7.63
C ASN A 157 -0.76 2.92 6.73
N GLY A 158 -1.74 3.43 6.00
CA GLY A 158 -2.49 2.67 5.00
C GLY A 158 -2.20 3.12 3.57
N LEU A 159 -2.45 2.23 2.61
CA LEU A 159 -2.55 2.53 1.18
C LEU A 159 -3.94 2.18 0.65
N LYS A 160 -4.52 3.11 -0.09
CA LYS A 160 -5.74 2.89 -0.87
C LYS A 160 -5.37 2.55 -2.30
N PHE A 161 -5.92 1.47 -2.80
CA PHE A 161 -5.75 0.97 -4.17
C PHE A 161 -7.06 1.09 -4.94
N THR A 162 -6.98 1.55 -6.18
CA THR A 162 -8.06 1.46 -7.15
C THR A 162 -7.60 0.53 -8.28
N VAL A 163 -8.30 -0.58 -8.44
CA VAL A 163 -7.92 -1.62 -9.41
C VAL A 163 -8.36 -1.21 -10.81
N CYS A 164 -7.48 -1.33 -11.78
CA CYS A 164 -7.77 -1.04 -13.19
C CYS A 164 -7.61 -2.27 -14.08
N PRO A 165 -8.06 -2.24 -15.34
CA PRO A 165 -7.99 -3.36 -16.29
C PRO A 165 -6.59 -3.91 -16.52
#